data_99634ea1a7d730a0ce2e5b324f9a2812
#
_entry.id   99634ea1a7d730a0ce2e5b324f9a2812
#
_cell.length_a   1.000
_cell.length_b   1.000
_cell.length_c   1.000
_cell.angle_alpha   90.00
_cell.angle_beta   90.00
_cell.angle_gamma   90.00
#
_symmetry.space_group_name_H-M   'P 1'
#
loop_
_entity.id
_entity.type
_entity.pdbx_description
1 polymer ?
#
loop_
_entity_poly.entity_id
_entity_poly.type
_entity_poly.pdbx_seq_one_letter_code
_entity_poly.pdbx_strand_id
1 'polypeptide(L)'
;NCFYHQLPVGTFYEKKSRNTRLFTGSKSAIDLWGIEGNTLNVIELKVKDNKSLGVLSELFFYVCLMRDFHIEPKKAKPAQEKSADLRGFDILRKQKIKMINGIILTEQVHPQLEYAFEEIKKCNQKDKRINFDKFIEIDEELKKEYY
;
A
#
# COMPACT_ATOMS: atom_id res chain seq x y z
N ASN A 1 9.39 -14.28 -5.69
CA ASN A 1 8.63 -13.13 -5.22
C ASN A 1 7.43 -13.66 -4.44
N CYS A 2 7.32 -13.30 -3.14
CA CYS A 2 6.16 -13.67 -2.34
C CYS A 2 5.31 -12.43 -2.13
N PHE A 3 4.00 -12.55 -2.40
CA PHE A 3 3.01 -11.54 -2.04
C PHE A 3 2.31 -11.94 -0.76
N TYR A 4 1.99 -10.95 0.04
CA TYR A 4 1.29 -11.07 1.31
C TYR A 4 0.04 -10.19 1.28
N HIS A 5 -0.94 -10.50 2.11
CA HIS A 5 -2.20 -9.77 2.19
C HIS A 5 -2.42 -9.15 3.55
N GLN A 6 -3.24 -8.11 3.59
CA GLN A 6 -3.73 -7.47 4.81
C GLN A 6 -2.60 -6.98 5.74
N LEU A 7 -1.68 -6.14 5.21
CA LEU A 7 -0.67 -5.49 6.04
C LEU A 7 -1.32 -4.43 6.93
N PRO A 8 -1.36 -4.61 8.26
CA PRO A 8 -1.98 -3.63 9.14
C PRO A 8 -1.14 -2.35 9.20
N VAL A 9 -1.80 -1.20 8.99
CA VAL A 9 -1.16 0.13 8.97
C VAL A 9 -1.60 1.02 10.13
N GLY A 10 -2.09 0.44 11.21
CA GLY A 10 -2.51 1.18 12.40
C GLY A 10 -1.37 2.01 12.98
N THR A 11 -1.60 3.29 13.16
CA THR A 11 -0.65 4.23 13.77
C THR A 11 -1.22 4.84 15.03
N PHE A 12 -0.44 4.90 16.09
CA PHE A 12 -0.81 5.38 17.42
C PHE A 12 0.22 6.39 17.92
N TYR A 13 -0.24 7.37 18.69
CA TYR A 13 0.63 8.38 19.30
C TYR A 13 1.61 7.77 20.29
N GLU A 14 1.15 6.83 21.12
CA GLU A 14 1.93 6.20 22.18
C GLU A 14 1.65 4.70 22.25
N LYS A 15 0.75 4.30 23.14
CA LYS A 15 0.31 2.92 23.29
C LYS A 15 -0.90 2.65 22.40
N LYS A 16 -1.00 1.44 21.87
CA LYS A 16 -2.17 1.01 21.10
C LYS A 16 -3.44 1.09 21.95
N SER A 17 -4.24 2.13 21.70
CA SER A 17 -5.54 2.33 22.35
C SER A 17 -6.52 3.06 21.44
N ARG A 18 -7.81 2.99 21.78
CA ARG A 18 -8.85 3.71 21.03
C ARG A 18 -8.64 5.24 21.02
N ASN A 19 -8.09 5.78 22.10
CA ASN A 19 -7.93 7.21 22.29
C ASN A 19 -6.64 7.78 21.67
N THR A 20 -5.66 6.92 21.40
CA THR A 20 -4.34 7.31 20.85
C THR A 20 -4.16 6.97 19.37
N ARG A 21 -5.17 6.37 18.74
CA ARG A 21 -5.14 6.09 17.31
C ARG A 21 -5.18 7.38 16.50
N LEU A 22 -4.32 7.46 15.49
CA LEU A 22 -4.29 8.61 14.56
C LEU A 22 -5.39 8.56 13.50
N PHE A 23 -5.94 7.38 13.21
CA PHE A 23 -6.93 7.18 12.16
C PHE A 23 -8.25 6.66 12.72
N THR A 24 -9.35 7.17 12.14
CA THR A 24 -10.72 6.76 12.43
C THR A 24 -10.98 5.41 11.78
N GLY A 25 -10.78 4.37 12.32
CA GLY A 25 -11.01 3.02 11.81
C GLY A 25 -10.02 2.05 12.44
N SER A 26 -10.52 0.98 12.97
CA SER A 26 -9.69 0.01 13.68
C SER A 26 -9.02 -1.02 12.77
N LYS A 27 -9.20 -0.92 11.44
CA LYS A 27 -8.85 -1.98 10.50
C LYS A 27 -8.25 -1.49 9.16
N SER A 28 -7.56 -0.35 9.14
CA SER A 28 -6.83 0.04 7.92
C SER A 28 -5.69 -0.95 7.68
N ALA A 29 -5.72 -1.58 6.52
CA ALA A 29 -4.69 -2.50 6.07
C ALA A 29 -4.49 -2.35 4.57
N ILE A 30 -3.26 -2.47 4.12
CA ILE A 30 -2.93 -2.57 2.70
C ILE A 30 -3.41 -3.93 2.21
N ASP A 31 -4.13 -3.97 1.11
CA ASP A 31 -4.75 -5.19 0.60
C ASP A 31 -3.73 -6.27 0.26
N LEU A 32 -2.77 -5.93 -0.60
CA LEU A 32 -1.65 -6.80 -0.97
C LEU A 32 -0.33 -6.04 -0.89
N TRP A 33 0.74 -6.75 -0.59
CA TRP A 33 2.09 -6.20 -0.60
C TRP A 33 3.14 -7.26 -0.88
N GLY A 34 4.29 -6.83 -1.34
CA GLY A 34 5.42 -7.74 -1.59
C GLY A 34 6.73 -6.97 -1.66
N ILE A 35 7.85 -7.69 -1.56
CA ILE A 35 9.18 -7.10 -1.61
C ILE A 35 9.93 -7.67 -2.81
N GLU A 36 10.50 -6.77 -3.59
CA GLU A 36 11.41 -7.08 -4.69
C GLU A 36 12.71 -6.31 -4.52
N GLY A 37 13.79 -7.02 -4.21
CA GLY A 37 15.06 -6.39 -3.85
C GLY A 37 14.92 -5.47 -2.63
N ASN A 38 15.06 -4.17 -2.83
CA ASN A 38 14.89 -3.14 -1.80
C ASN A 38 13.61 -2.30 -1.98
N THR A 39 12.70 -2.74 -2.85
CA THR A 39 11.44 -2.07 -3.15
C THR A 39 10.29 -2.78 -2.44
N LEU A 40 9.50 -2.04 -1.68
CA LEU A 40 8.23 -2.49 -1.14
C LEU A 40 7.12 -2.11 -2.12
N ASN A 41 6.46 -3.10 -2.69
CA ASN A 41 5.26 -2.92 -3.50
C ASN A 41 4.04 -2.89 -2.60
N VAL A 42 3.28 -1.82 -2.67
CA VAL A 42 2.02 -1.57 -1.96
C VAL A 42 0.91 -1.62 -3.00
N ILE A 43 -0.01 -2.56 -2.86
CA ILE A 43 -1.01 -2.86 -3.88
C ILE A 43 -2.40 -2.69 -3.28
N GLU A 44 -3.21 -1.87 -3.91
CA GLU A 44 -4.60 -1.66 -3.56
C GLU A 44 -5.51 -2.34 -4.58
N LEU A 45 -6.45 -3.16 -4.10
CA LEU A 45 -7.38 -3.92 -4.94
C LEU A 45 -8.66 -3.14 -5.18
N LYS A 46 -9.14 -3.11 -6.41
CA LYS A 46 -10.46 -2.57 -6.74
C LYS A 46 -11.23 -3.51 -7.67
N VAL A 47 -12.42 -3.87 -7.22
CA VAL A 47 -13.37 -4.63 -8.04
C VAL A 47 -14.11 -3.70 -9.00
N LYS A 48 -14.59 -4.25 -10.10
CA LYS A 48 -15.23 -3.57 -11.24
C LYS A 48 -16.31 -2.56 -10.86
N ASP A 49 -17.10 -2.83 -9.84
CA ASP A 49 -18.23 -1.98 -9.45
C ASP A 49 -17.83 -0.82 -8.53
N ASN A 50 -16.60 -0.80 -8.05
CA ASN A 50 -16.10 0.25 -7.19
C ASN A 50 -15.38 1.33 -8.00
N LYS A 51 -16.15 2.28 -8.54
CA LYS A 51 -15.65 3.42 -9.32
C LYS A 51 -15.11 4.57 -8.46
N SER A 52 -14.82 4.32 -7.19
CA SER A 52 -14.41 5.37 -6.26
C SER A 52 -13.04 5.91 -6.59
N LEU A 53 -12.95 7.21 -6.87
CA LEU A 53 -11.68 7.94 -6.97
C LEU A 53 -10.88 7.93 -5.66
N GLY A 54 -11.54 7.57 -4.55
CA GLY A 54 -10.92 7.44 -3.23
C GLY A 54 -9.75 6.45 -3.17
N VAL A 55 -9.70 5.48 -4.10
CA VAL A 55 -8.57 4.54 -4.19
C VAL A 55 -7.22 5.22 -4.34
N LEU A 56 -7.17 6.34 -5.08
CA LEU A 56 -5.91 7.08 -5.26
C LEU A 56 -5.44 7.71 -3.96
N SER A 57 -6.34 8.32 -3.20
CA SER A 57 -5.99 8.92 -1.91
C SER A 57 -5.60 7.86 -0.88
N GLU A 58 -6.23 6.69 -0.92
CA GLU A 58 -5.92 5.56 -0.06
C GLU A 58 -4.53 4.99 -0.40
N LEU A 59 -4.26 4.69 -1.67
CA LEU A 59 -2.94 4.23 -2.12
C LEU A 59 -1.85 5.24 -1.81
N PHE A 60 -2.09 6.53 -2.13
CA PHE A 60 -1.13 7.59 -1.84
C PHE A 60 -0.82 7.69 -0.35
N PHE A 61 -1.84 7.61 0.48
CA PHE A 61 -1.68 7.57 1.93
C PHE A 61 -0.81 6.40 2.39
N TYR A 62 -1.08 5.17 1.91
CA TYR A 62 -0.31 4.00 2.29
C TYR A 62 1.15 4.07 1.83
N VAL A 63 1.39 4.55 0.61
CA VAL A 63 2.75 4.73 0.08
C VAL A 63 3.54 5.73 0.93
N CYS A 64 2.95 6.89 1.27
CA CYS A 64 3.57 7.87 2.13
C CYS A 64 3.83 7.33 3.54
N LEU A 65 2.88 6.61 4.11
CA LEU A 65 3.00 6.00 5.43
C LEU A 65 4.13 4.96 5.47
N MET A 66 4.22 4.09 4.46
CA MET A 66 5.28 3.09 4.37
C MET A 66 6.65 3.73 4.16
N ARG A 67 6.75 4.83 3.40
CA ARG A 67 7.99 5.61 3.31
C ARG A 67 8.41 6.11 4.70
N ASP A 68 7.49 6.69 5.44
CA ASP A 68 7.77 7.26 6.76
C ASP A 68 8.13 6.18 7.79
N PHE A 69 7.59 4.97 7.65
CA PHE A 69 7.93 3.85 8.53
C PHE A 69 9.28 3.20 8.22
N HIS A 70 9.60 3.02 6.94
CA HIS A 70 10.71 2.16 6.53
C HIS A 70 11.92 2.95 6.00
N ILE A 71 11.71 4.13 5.44
CA ILE A 71 12.77 4.95 4.86
C ILE A 71 13.11 6.15 5.76
N GLU A 72 12.10 6.73 6.41
CA GLU A 72 12.25 7.85 7.35
C GLU A 72 11.70 7.52 8.75
N PRO A 73 12.23 6.51 9.44
CA PRO A 73 11.63 5.98 10.68
C PRO A 73 11.63 6.97 11.86
N LYS A 74 12.21 8.15 11.70
CA LYS A 74 12.12 9.23 12.69
C LYS A 74 10.75 9.91 12.74
N LYS A 75 9.97 9.79 11.65
CA LYS A 75 8.67 10.46 11.52
C LYS A 75 7.53 9.65 12.11
N ALA A 76 7.57 8.32 11.95
CA ALA A 76 6.50 7.44 12.43
C ALA A 76 7.04 6.06 12.78
N LYS A 77 6.31 5.34 13.62
CA LYS A 77 6.58 3.93 13.93
C LYS A 77 5.31 3.11 13.75
N PRO A 78 5.39 1.96 13.07
CA PRO A 78 4.24 1.08 12.93
C PRO A 78 3.84 0.47 14.27
N ALA A 79 2.56 0.16 14.43
CA ALA A 79 2.08 -0.60 15.56
C ALA A 79 2.69 -2.01 15.52
N GLN A 80 3.24 -2.47 16.65
CA GLN A 80 3.71 -3.85 16.77
C GLN A 80 2.51 -4.76 17.05
N GLU A 81 2.21 -5.68 16.15
CA GLU A 81 1.21 -6.73 16.36
C GLU A 81 1.88 -8.10 16.45
N LYS A 82 1.52 -8.88 17.47
CA LYS A 82 2.02 -10.26 17.63
C LYS A 82 1.57 -11.19 16.49
N SER A 83 0.40 -10.94 15.92
CA SER A 83 -0.16 -11.73 14.81
C SER A 83 0.37 -11.33 13.41
N ALA A 84 1.23 -10.34 13.34
CA ALA A 84 1.74 -9.82 12.07
C ALA A 84 2.70 -10.78 11.37
N ASP A 85 3.28 -11.72 12.10
CA ASP A 85 4.25 -12.68 11.55
C ASP A 85 3.60 -13.61 10.50
N LEU A 86 2.34 -13.97 10.68
CA LEU A 86 1.57 -14.78 9.72
C LEU A 86 1.29 -14.08 8.38
N ARG A 87 1.50 -12.76 8.32
CA ARG A 87 1.27 -11.92 7.15
C ARG A 87 2.56 -11.40 6.51
N GLY A 88 3.69 -12.01 6.83
CA GLY A 88 5.01 -11.63 6.33
C GLY A 88 5.61 -10.38 6.98
N PHE A 89 5.01 -9.86 8.05
CA PHE A 89 5.46 -8.62 8.69
C PHE A 89 6.85 -8.74 9.32
N ASP A 90 7.22 -9.91 9.78
CA ASP A 90 8.56 -10.23 10.28
C ASP A 90 9.63 -10.11 9.17
N ILE A 91 9.27 -10.46 7.93
CA ILE A 91 10.12 -10.31 6.75
C ILE A 91 10.32 -8.83 6.45
N LEU A 92 9.22 -8.06 6.40
CA LEU A 92 9.27 -6.63 6.14
C LEU A 92 10.17 -5.88 7.16
N ARG A 93 10.11 -6.24 8.44
CA ARG A 93 10.94 -5.63 9.49
C ARG A 93 12.44 -5.88 9.33
N LYS A 94 12.82 -7.01 8.72
CA LYS A 94 14.21 -7.40 8.52
C LYS A 94 14.80 -6.82 7.23
N GLN A 95 13.95 -6.31 6.33
CA GLN A 95 14.38 -5.80 5.03
C GLN A 95 14.76 -4.32 5.10
N LYS A 96 15.82 -3.98 4.37
CA LYS A 96 16.21 -2.58 4.16
C LYS A 96 15.48 -2.02 2.95
N ILE A 97 14.33 -1.44 3.18
CA ILE A 97 13.54 -0.80 2.13
C ILE A 97 14.17 0.55 1.75
N LYS A 98 14.30 0.79 0.45
CA LYS A 98 14.82 2.03 -0.12
C LYS A 98 13.81 2.75 -1.00
N MET A 99 12.83 2.02 -1.52
CA MET A 99 11.79 2.54 -2.39
C MET A 99 10.44 1.93 -2.04
N ILE A 100 9.40 2.72 -2.14
CA ILE A 100 8.02 2.29 -2.03
C ILE A 100 7.37 2.47 -3.39
N ASN A 101 6.73 1.43 -3.88
CA ASN A 101 6.03 1.42 -5.16
C ASN A 101 4.54 1.20 -4.92
N GLY A 102 3.71 2.13 -5.36
CA GLY A 102 2.25 2.07 -5.25
C GLY A 102 1.63 1.54 -6.54
N ILE A 103 0.78 0.54 -6.44
CA ILE A 103 0.14 -0.15 -7.56
C ILE A 103 -1.36 -0.23 -7.30
N ILE A 104 -2.18 0.04 -8.31
CA ILE A 104 -3.60 -0.29 -8.29
C ILE A 104 -3.82 -1.53 -9.13
N LEU A 105 -4.42 -2.55 -8.53
CA LEU A 105 -4.83 -3.77 -9.21
C LEU A 105 -6.35 -3.73 -9.37
N THR A 106 -6.83 -3.68 -10.59
CA THR A 106 -8.25 -3.52 -10.91
C THR A 106 -8.65 -4.33 -12.15
N GLU A 107 -9.91 -4.65 -12.25
CA GLU A 107 -10.47 -5.30 -13.44
C GLU A 107 -10.76 -4.32 -14.58
N GLN A 108 -10.90 -3.04 -14.27
CA GLN A 108 -11.15 -2.00 -15.26
C GLN A 108 -10.69 -0.65 -14.73
N VAL A 109 -9.97 0.10 -15.54
CA VAL A 109 -9.53 1.46 -15.23
C VAL A 109 -10.55 2.47 -15.73
N HIS A 110 -11.00 3.36 -14.84
CA HIS A 110 -11.81 4.50 -15.24
C HIS A 110 -10.90 5.60 -15.82
N PRO A 111 -11.20 6.20 -16.99
CA PRO A 111 -10.33 7.19 -17.63
C PRO A 111 -9.92 8.37 -16.74
N GLN A 112 -10.82 8.86 -15.86
CA GLN A 112 -10.50 9.92 -14.90
C GLN A 112 -9.51 9.45 -13.83
N LEU A 113 -9.55 8.17 -13.45
CA LEU A 113 -8.62 7.59 -12.50
C LEU A 113 -7.22 7.52 -13.11
N GLU A 114 -7.12 7.10 -14.37
CA GLU A 114 -5.87 7.05 -15.11
C GLU A 114 -5.24 8.45 -15.24
N TYR A 115 -6.02 9.44 -15.63
CA TYR A 115 -5.57 10.82 -15.70
C TYR A 115 -5.03 11.34 -14.35
N ALA A 116 -5.81 11.15 -13.28
CA ALA A 116 -5.41 11.59 -11.94
C ALA A 116 -4.14 10.87 -11.44
N PHE A 117 -3.99 9.59 -11.78
CA PHE A 117 -2.80 8.80 -11.44
C PHE A 117 -1.55 9.33 -12.16
N GLU A 118 -1.65 9.65 -13.43
CA GLU A 118 -0.53 10.24 -14.18
C GLU A 118 -0.14 11.63 -13.64
N GLU A 119 -1.10 12.43 -13.19
CA GLU A 119 -0.80 13.71 -12.54
C GLU A 119 -0.07 13.52 -11.20
N ILE A 120 -0.48 12.53 -10.40
CA ILE A 120 0.23 12.16 -9.17
C ILE A 120 1.67 11.74 -9.47
N LYS A 121 1.89 10.91 -10.50
CA LYS A 121 3.23 10.50 -10.93
C LYS A 121 4.10 11.70 -11.30
N LYS A 122 3.57 12.65 -12.07
CA LYS A 122 4.28 13.88 -12.45
C LYS A 122 4.65 14.73 -11.23
N CYS A 123 3.72 14.93 -10.31
CA CYS A 123 3.97 15.68 -9.08
C CYS A 123 5.01 15.02 -8.19
N ASN A 124 5.07 13.70 -8.18
CA ASN A 124 5.96 12.93 -7.31
C ASN A 124 7.38 12.73 -7.85
N GLN A 125 7.70 13.18 -9.06
CA GLN A 125 9.02 12.97 -9.70
C GLN A 125 10.22 13.47 -8.87
N LYS A 126 9.99 14.35 -7.91
CA LYS A 126 11.04 14.90 -7.03
C LYS A 126 11.46 13.93 -5.92
N ASP A 127 10.60 13.03 -5.48
CA ASP A 127 10.92 12.04 -4.44
C ASP A 127 11.19 10.67 -5.07
N LYS A 128 12.45 10.40 -5.34
CA LYS A 128 12.90 9.12 -5.93
C LYS A 128 12.69 7.89 -5.03
N ARG A 129 12.22 8.08 -3.81
CA ARG A 129 11.96 6.99 -2.85
C ARG A 129 10.54 6.45 -2.97
N ILE A 130 9.70 7.17 -3.69
CA ILE A 130 8.32 6.77 -3.98
C ILE A 130 8.17 6.65 -5.49
N ASN A 131 7.54 5.58 -5.93
CA ASN A 131 7.10 5.41 -7.29
C ASN A 131 5.62 5.01 -7.30
N PHE A 132 4.92 5.38 -8.36
CA PHE A 132 3.59 4.88 -8.67
C PHE A 132 3.68 4.19 -10.02
N ASP A 133 3.60 2.87 -9.97
CA ASP A 133 3.65 2.03 -11.16
C ASP A 133 2.23 1.80 -11.71
N LYS A 134 2.15 1.06 -12.77
CA LYS A 134 0.95 0.89 -13.59
C LYS A 134 -0.26 0.40 -12.80
N PHE A 135 -1.45 0.81 -13.28
CA PHE A 135 -2.63 -0.01 -13.15
C PHE A 135 -2.36 -1.37 -13.79
N ILE A 136 -2.58 -2.43 -13.05
CA ILE A 136 -2.59 -3.77 -13.62
C ILE A 136 -4.05 -4.12 -13.80
N GLU A 137 -4.50 -4.20 -15.04
CA GLU A 137 -5.78 -4.79 -15.36
C GLU A 137 -5.67 -6.30 -15.18
N ILE A 138 -6.58 -6.87 -14.40
CA ILE A 138 -6.66 -8.33 -14.24
C ILE A 138 -7.31 -8.88 -15.52
N ASP A 139 -6.54 -9.60 -16.31
CA ASP A 139 -7.03 -10.25 -17.49
C ASP A 139 -8.06 -11.34 -17.14
N GLU A 140 -9.07 -11.52 -17.99
CA GLU A 140 -10.10 -12.57 -17.87
C GLU A 140 -9.49 -13.99 -17.85
N GLU A 141 -8.33 -14.20 -18.45
CA GLU A 141 -7.61 -15.48 -18.39
C GLU A 141 -7.06 -15.78 -17.00
N LEU A 142 -6.52 -14.78 -16.31
CA LEU A 142 -6.03 -14.94 -14.93
C LEU A 142 -7.15 -15.25 -13.95
N LYS A 143 -8.37 -14.77 -14.20
CA LYS A 143 -9.53 -15.09 -13.36
C LYS A 143 -9.88 -16.59 -13.40
N LYS A 144 -9.72 -17.24 -14.55
CA LYS A 144 -10.06 -18.67 -14.72
C LYS A 144 -9.08 -19.62 -14.00
N GLU A 145 -7.88 -19.16 -13.67
CA GLU A 145 -6.90 -19.97 -12.92
C GLU A 145 -7.10 -19.92 -11.40
N TYR A 146 -7.82 -18.92 -10.87
CA TYR A 146 -7.94 -18.69 -9.42
C TYR A 146 -9.37 -18.76 -8.88
N TYR A 147 -10.37 -19.03 -9.72
CA TYR A 147 -11.78 -19.25 -9.38
C TYR A 147 -12.34 -20.48 -10.09
#